data_305a1e944a194c57790983f11958c812
#
_entry.id   305a1e944a194c57790983f11958c812
#
_cell.length_a   1.000
_cell.length_b   1.000
_cell.length_c   1.000
_cell.angle_alpha   90.00
_cell.angle_beta   90.00
_cell.angle_gamma   90.00
#
_symmetry.space_group_name_H-M   'P 1'
#
loop_
_entity.id
_entity.type
_entity.pdbx_description
1 polymer ?
#
loop_
_entity_poly.entity_id
_entity_poly.type
_entity_poly.pdbx_seq_one_letter_code
_entity_poly.pdbx_strand_id
1 'polypeptide(L)'
;MRVNISEPYSDGHCDIDVEIHPYDTWALDHTLALIIIPALEQLRDNSQSYPTDLEDFDEWIEVINKMLVAFENIIGDDIGSKEDYWTTERWEETQEGFALFGKHYTDLWM
;
A
#
# COMPACT_ATOMS: atom_id res chain seq x y z
N MET A 1 -16.90 -6.00 1.53
CA MET A 1 -16.46 -5.22 0.34
C MET A 1 -16.15 -6.18 -0.79
N ARG A 2 -16.56 -5.81 -1.97
CA ARG A 2 -16.20 -6.54 -3.18
C ARG A 2 -15.58 -5.56 -4.16
N VAL A 3 -14.40 -5.90 -4.68
CA VAL A 3 -13.70 -5.09 -5.67
C VAL A 3 -13.43 -5.99 -6.88
N ASN A 4 -14.01 -5.63 -8.01
CA ASN A 4 -13.77 -6.29 -9.28
C ASN A 4 -13.30 -5.26 -10.28
N ILE A 5 -12.10 -5.45 -10.79
CA ILE A 5 -11.54 -4.64 -11.87
C ILE A 5 -11.17 -5.62 -12.97
N SER A 6 -11.80 -5.48 -14.14
CA SER A 6 -11.55 -6.38 -15.25
C SER A 6 -10.14 -6.22 -15.80
N GLU A 7 -9.71 -7.18 -16.62
CA GLU A 7 -8.54 -6.96 -17.46
C GLU A 7 -8.82 -5.79 -18.39
N PRO A 8 -7.79 -5.02 -18.77
CA PRO A 8 -7.99 -3.88 -19.66
C PRO A 8 -8.42 -4.33 -21.05
N TYR A 9 -9.38 -3.59 -21.62
CA TYR A 9 -9.72 -3.72 -23.03
C TYR A 9 -8.58 -3.18 -23.90
N SER A 10 -8.70 -3.36 -25.22
CA SER A 10 -7.66 -2.92 -26.15
C SER A 10 -7.41 -1.41 -26.12
N ASP A 11 -8.39 -0.62 -25.68
CA ASP A 11 -8.24 0.83 -25.51
C ASP A 11 -7.73 1.24 -24.12
N GLY A 12 -7.43 0.26 -23.27
CA GLY A 12 -6.87 0.50 -21.95
C GLY A 12 -7.89 0.68 -20.82
N HIS A 13 -9.19 0.76 -21.15
CA HIS A 13 -10.16 0.93 -20.08
C HIS A 13 -10.57 -0.41 -19.46
N CYS A 14 -11.08 -0.38 -18.24
CA CYS A 14 -11.51 -1.56 -17.47
C CYS A 14 -12.95 -1.40 -17.01
N ASP A 15 -13.66 -2.51 -16.85
CA ASP A 15 -14.91 -2.51 -16.11
C ASP A 15 -14.57 -2.54 -14.61
N ILE A 16 -15.23 -1.68 -13.86
CA ILE A 16 -14.99 -1.54 -12.42
C ILE A 16 -16.32 -1.76 -11.69
N ASP A 17 -16.30 -2.69 -10.75
CA ASP A 17 -17.45 -2.97 -9.89
C ASP A 17 -16.93 -3.01 -8.44
N VAL A 18 -17.26 -1.99 -7.68
CA VAL A 18 -16.82 -1.85 -6.28
C VAL A 18 -18.04 -1.73 -5.39
N GLU A 19 -18.16 -2.66 -4.46
CA GLU A 19 -19.27 -2.67 -3.51
C GLU A 19 -18.72 -2.51 -2.10
N ILE A 20 -19.12 -1.45 -1.42
CA ILE A 20 -18.66 -1.09 -0.09
C ILE A 20 -19.82 -1.22 0.89
N HIS A 21 -19.62 -1.96 1.97
CA HIS A 21 -20.60 -2.11 3.04
C HIS A 21 -20.24 -1.21 4.22
N PRO A 22 -21.23 -0.84 5.06
CA PRO A 22 -20.93 0.04 6.20
C PRO A 22 -19.82 -0.50 7.12
N TYR A 23 -19.75 -1.81 7.33
CA TYR A 23 -18.71 -2.38 8.19
C TYR A 23 -17.30 -2.25 7.60
N ASP A 24 -17.17 -2.05 6.29
CA ASP A 24 -15.87 -1.87 5.64
C ASP A 24 -15.23 -0.53 6.03
N THR A 25 -16.03 0.44 6.44
CA THR A 25 -15.55 1.78 6.78
C THR A 25 -15.39 2.00 8.28
N TRP A 26 -15.71 1.01 9.12
CA TRP A 26 -15.48 1.12 10.56
C TRP A 26 -13.99 1.22 10.89
N ALA A 27 -13.17 0.49 10.14
CA ALA A 27 -11.72 0.56 10.23
C ALA A 27 -11.19 0.57 8.80
N LEU A 28 -11.45 1.65 8.08
CA LEU A 28 -11.14 1.74 6.66
C LEU A 28 -9.63 1.65 6.39
N ASP A 29 -8.81 2.15 7.31
CA ASP A 29 -7.35 2.03 7.23
C ASP A 29 -6.92 0.56 7.15
N HIS A 30 -7.52 -0.31 7.95
CA HIS A 30 -7.25 -1.76 7.90
C HIS A 30 -7.74 -2.36 6.60
N THR A 31 -8.97 -2.03 6.20
CA THR A 31 -9.58 -2.54 4.98
C THR A 31 -8.73 -2.19 3.75
N LEU A 32 -8.29 -0.94 3.66
CA LEU A 32 -7.43 -0.50 2.55
C LEU A 32 -6.07 -1.18 2.59
N ALA A 33 -5.48 -1.37 3.77
CA ALA A 33 -4.18 -2.04 3.89
C ALA A 33 -4.24 -3.48 3.35
N LEU A 34 -5.34 -4.19 3.53
CA LEU A 34 -5.51 -5.55 3.01
C LEU A 34 -5.43 -5.62 1.47
N ILE A 35 -5.77 -4.52 0.80
CA ILE A 35 -5.69 -4.41 -0.66
C ILE A 35 -4.33 -3.88 -1.09
N ILE A 36 -3.83 -2.87 -0.41
CA ILE A 36 -2.60 -2.17 -0.78
C ILE A 36 -1.37 -3.05 -0.59
N ILE A 37 -1.32 -3.86 0.47
CA ILE A 37 -0.17 -4.72 0.73
C ILE A 37 0.11 -5.67 -0.43
N PRO A 38 -0.82 -6.52 -0.86
CA PRO A 38 -0.53 -7.41 -2.01
C PRO A 38 -0.27 -6.64 -3.30
N ALA A 39 -0.91 -5.48 -3.49
CA ALA A 39 -0.69 -4.66 -4.67
C ALA A 39 0.74 -4.11 -4.72
N LEU A 40 1.25 -3.61 -3.58
CA LEU A 40 2.63 -3.12 -3.49
C LEU A 40 3.64 -4.26 -3.64
N GLU A 41 3.36 -5.43 -3.09
CA GLU A 41 4.22 -6.60 -3.25
C GLU A 41 4.34 -7.01 -4.72
N GLN A 42 3.22 -7.03 -5.43
CA GLN A 42 3.20 -7.32 -6.86
C GLN A 42 4.02 -6.29 -7.64
N LEU A 43 3.85 -5.01 -7.32
CA LEU A 43 4.61 -3.95 -7.97
C LEU A 43 6.11 -4.11 -7.71
N ARG A 44 6.49 -4.33 -6.45
CA ARG A 44 7.90 -4.50 -6.06
C ARG A 44 8.55 -5.65 -6.81
N ASP A 45 7.87 -6.80 -6.87
CA ASP A 45 8.44 -8.03 -7.43
C ASP A 45 8.52 -8.00 -8.95
N ASN A 46 7.76 -7.11 -9.60
CA ASN A 46 7.67 -7.05 -11.06
C ASN A 46 8.11 -5.70 -11.64
N SER A 47 8.59 -4.76 -10.83
CA SER A 47 9.07 -3.47 -11.32
C SER A 47 10.30 -3.61 -12.19
N GLN A 48 10.35 -2.82 -13.27
CA GLN A 48 11.47 -2.82 -14.21
C GLN A 48 12.13 -1.44 -14.32
N SER A 49 11.58 -0.44 -13.63
CA SER A 49 12.09 0.92 -13.64
C SER A 49 11.89 1.57 -12.28
N TYR A 50 12.45 2.74 -12.08
CA TYR A 50 12.36 3.49 -10.84
C TYR A 50 12.20 4.98 -11.13
N PRO A 51 11.64 5.76 -10.15
CA PRO A 51 11.51 7.21 -10.30
C PRO A 51 12.83 7.90 -10.51
N THR A 52 12.83 8.95 -11.34
CA THR A 52 14.05 9.66 -11.73
C THR A 52 14.71 10.44 -10.59
N ASP A 53 13.98 10.72 -9.51
CA ASP A 53 14.54 11.38 -8.33
C ASP A 53 15.30 10.43 -7.40
N LEU A 54 15.27 9.12 -7.68
CA LEU A 54 16.04 8.12 -6.95
C LEU A 54 17.32 7.78 -7.69
N GLU A 55 18.32 7.32 -6.96
CA GLU A 55 19.64 7.06 -7.53
C GLU A 55 19.71 5.75 -8.31
N ASP A 56 19.00 4.70 -7.82
CA ASP A 56 19.04 3.39 -8.43
C ASP A 56 17.79 2.57 -8.13
N PHE A 57 17.73 1.39 -8.74
CA PHE A 57 16.61 0.48 -8.56
C PHE A 57 16.50 -0.07 -7.14
N ASP A 58 17.64 -0.32 -6.49
CA ASP A 58 17.64 -0.85 -5.11
C ASP A 58 17.04 0.15 -4.14
N GLU A 59 17.26 1.45 -4.36
CA GLU A 59 16.63 2.51 -3.57
C GLU A 59 15.11 2.48 -3.73
N TRP A 60 14.61 2.24 -4.94
CA TRP A 60 13.17 2.12 -5.20
C TRP A 60 12.56 0.93 -4.46
N ILE A 61 13.23 -0.22 -4.49
CA ILE A 61 12.78 -1.41 -3.75
C ILE A 61 12.74 -1.12 -2.25
N GLU A 62 13.74 -0.43 -1.72
CA GLU A 62 13.77 -0.03 -0.32
C GLU A 62 12.61 0.90 0.05
N VAL A 63 12.30 1.86 -0.81
CA VAL A 63 11.18 2.78 -0.63
C VAL A 63 9.85 1.99 -0.58
N ILE A 64 9.64 1.05 -1.50
CA ILE A 64 8.43 0.22 -1.50
C ILE A 64 8.36 -0.63 -0.23
N ASN A 65 9.48 -1.19 0.22
CA ASN A 65 9.50 -1.97 1.45
C ASN A 65 9.12 -1.12 2.68
N LYS A 66 9.53 0.14 2.72
CA LYS A 66 9.13 1.06 3.79
C LYS A 66 7.62 1.36 3.75
N MET A 67 7.06 1.50 2.56
CA MET A 67 5.60 1.63 2.41
C MET A 67 4.89 0.39 2.95
N LEU A 68 5.37 -0.80 2.59
CA LEU A 68 4.80 -2.07 3.05
C LEU A 68 4.81 -2.18 4.57
N VAL A 69 5.92 -1.82 5.20
CA VAL A 69 6.03 -1.84 6.66
C VAL A 69 4.96 -0.96 7.30
N ALA A 70 4.70 0.22 6.74
CA ALA A 70 3.68 1.11 7.27
C ALA A 70 2.28 0.47 7.25
N PHE A 71 1.89 -0.14 6.13
CA PHE A 71 0.59 -0.79 6.02
C PHE A 71 0.52 -2.06 6.87
N GLU A 72 1.61 -2.82 6.96
CA GLU A 72 1.68 -4.00 7.82
C GLU A 72 1.53 -3.63 9.29
N ASN A 73 2.08 -2.49 9.71
CA ASN A 73 1.91 -2.01 11.08
C ASN A 73 0.45 -1.70 11.42
N ILE A 74 -0.32 -1.21 10.45
CA ILE A 74 -1.76 -0.98 10.62
C ILE A 74 -2.48 -2.31 10.88
N ILE A 75 -2.17 -3.35 10.10
CA ILE A 75 -2.75 -4.68 10.28
C ILE A 75 -2.33 -5.27 11.63
N GLY A 76 -1.07 -5.10 12.01
CA GLY A 76 -0.53 -5.60 13.27
C GLY A 76 -1.22 -5.00 14.49
N ASP A 77 -1.62 -3.72 14.43
CA ASP A 77 -2.37 -3.08 15.50
C ASP A 77 -3.69 -3.80 15.78
N ASP A 78 -4.39 -4.20 14.73
CA ASP A 78 -5.64 -4.94 14.86
C ASP A 78 -5.43 -6.31 15.52
N ILE A 79 -4.40 -7.02 15.10
CA ILE A 79 -4.07 -8.37 15.61
C ILE A 79 -3.50 -8.29 17.03
N GLY A 80 -2.63 -7.32 17.29
CA GLY A 80 -1.90 -7.19 18.54
C GLY A 80 -2.73 -6.71 19.70
N SER A 81 -3.58 -5.75 19.49
CA SER A 81 -4.55 -5.22 20.45
C SER A 81 -3.97 -4.93 21.85
N LYS A 82 -2.73 -4.46 21.91
CA LYS A 82 -2.01 -4.21 23.17
C LYS A 82 -1.73 -2.72 23.33
N GLU A 83 -1.76 -2.27 24.58
CA GLU A 83 -1.56 -0.86 24.91
C GLU A 83 -0.23 -0.30 24.42
N ASP A 84 0.80 -1.14 24.35
CA ASP A 84 2.15 -0.75 23.96
C ASP A 84 2.51 -1.16 22.52
N TYR A 85 1.53 -1.52 21.71
CA TYR A 85 1.79 -1.86 20.31
C TYR A 85 2.44 -0.67 19.57
N TRP A 86 1.89 0.52 19.75
CA TRP A 86 2.39 1.73 19.10
C TRP A 86 3.52 2.35 19.91
N THR A 87 4.72 1.84 19.71
CA THR A 87 5.94 2.49 20.22
C THR A 87 6.26 3.73 19.40
N THR A 88 7.07 4.62 19.93
CA THR A 88 7.52 5.81 19.18
C THR A 88 8.18 5.40 17.88
N GLU A 89 9.04 4.39 17.93
CA GLU A 89 9.75 3.89 16.73
C GLU A 89 8.79 3.36 15.68
N ARG A 90 7.81 2.56 16.10
CA ARG A 90 6.82 2.00 15.17
C ARG A 90 5.93 3.07 14.56
N TRP A 91 5.56 4.06 15.35
CA TRP A 91 4.78 5.19 14.86
C TRP A 91 5.56 5.99 13.80
N GLU A 92 6.82 6.32 14.09
CA GLU A 92 7.67 7.06 13.16
C GLU A 92 7.90 6.28 11.86
N GLU A 93 8.16 4.98 11.96
CA GLU A 93 8.32 4.08 10.82
C GLU A 93 7.05 4.07 9.95
N THR A 94 5.89 4.01 10.58
CA THR A 94 4.60 4.03 9.90
C THR A 94 4.38 5.36 9.19
N GLN A 95 4.65 6.47 9.85
CA GLN A 95 4.50 7.79 9.24
C GLN A 95 5.48 8.02 8.09
N GLU A 96 6.70 7.52 8.20
CA GLU A 96 7.68 7.56 7.11
C GLU A 96 7.18 6.81 5.88
N GLY A 97 6.66 5.60 6.08
CA GLY A 97 6.13 4.80 4.97
C GLY A 97 4.94 5.46 4.29
N PHE A 98 4.04 6.06 5.04
CA PHE A 98 2.91 6.78 4.48
C PHE A 98 3.34 8.05 3.73
N ALA A 99 4.34 8.78 4.24
CA ALA A 99 4.88 9.94 3.55
C ALA A 99 5.49 9.54 2.21
N LEU A 100 6.23 8.43 2.17
CA LEU A 100 6.79 7.89 0.93
C LEU A 100 5.69 7.45 -0.04
N PHE A 101 4.64 6.82 0.47
CA PHE A 101 3.50 6.40 -0.35
C PHE A 101 2.84 7.62 -1.00
N GLY A 102 2.61 8.67 -0.25
CA GLY A 102 2.05 9.91 -0.80
C GLY A 102 2.98 10.59 -1.79
N LYS A 103 4.27 10.65 -1.49
CA LYS A 103 5.26 11.27 -2.37
C LYS A 103 5.36 10.55 -3.71
N HIS A 104 5.35 9.23 -3.69
CA HIS A 104 5.55 8.40 -4.88
C HIS A 104 4.26 7.81 -5.46
N TYR A 105 3.11 8.31 -5.03
CA TYR A 105 1.83 7.73 -5.47
C TYR A 105 1.71 7.69 -6.99
N THR A 106 2.15 8.75 -7.67
CA THR A 106 2.09 8.82 -9.13
C THR A 106 3.21 8.04 -9.83
N ASP A 107 4.14 7.49 -9.06
CA ASP A 107 5.21 6.64 -9.55
C ASP A 107 4.88 5.13 -9.42
N LEU A 108 3.70 4.79 -8.90
CA LEU A 108 3.27 3.41 -8.67
C LEU A 108 2.79 2.76 -9.97
N TRP A 109 3.72 2.53 -10.90
CA TRP A 109 3.44 1.82 -12.15
C TRP A 109 4.73 1.17 -12.65
N MET A 110 4.56 0.20 -13.49
CA MET A 110 5.70 -0.58 -14.01
C MET A 110 6.31 0.03 -15.26
#